data_434847ef42f8d2f4f9dec87cb843adae
#
_entry.id   434847ef42f8d2f4f9dec87cb843adae
#
_cell.length_a   1.000
_cell.length_b   1.000
_cell.length_c   1.000
_cell.angle_alpha   90.00
_cell.angle_beta   90.00
_cell.angle_gamma   90.00
#
_symmetry.space_group_name_H-M   'P 1'
#
loop_
_entity.id
_entity.type
_entity.pdbx_description
1 polymer ?
#
loop_
_entity_poly.entity_id
_entity_poly.type
_entity_poly.pdbx_seq_one_letter_code
_entity_poly.pdbx_strand_id
1 'polypeptide(L)'
;MYLLVYTLMLAPFAGRIARFMGGTGARITKRLFGGKWGPAAALVLPVLPHILYRITLDPYFKTTHDLTWDWANHAHSLTMLMIGFLLAKDVHFWSAIRRVLPFAVGLMVGLGAGLSVLWENWEMLSEGGDWDWIIWPARIARLAYAWITIAALLGLAERYLNRPSRALTYMTEAIFPWYILHQTLTVMLGYWLTRQELPVGIEAPLVIGGTFAGCALLHELVIRRVGFLRPLFGLKPASASPVSRKASAAATV
;
A
#
# COMPACT_ATOMS: atom_id res chain seq x y z
N MET A 1 9.18 9.28 -0.14
CA MET A 1 9.62 10.41 0.69
C MET A 1 8.55 10.82 1.71
N TYR A 2 7.30 11.06 1.33
CA TYR A 2 6.19 11.45 2.22
C TYR A 2 5.99 10.54 3.44
N LEU A 3 5.98 9.20 3.25
CA LEU A 3 5.78 8.23 4.33
C LEU A 3 6.78 8.38 5.48
N LEU A 4 8.05 8.68 5.18
CA LEU A 4 9.06 8.90 6.21
C LEU A 4 8.71 10.12 7.06
N VAL A 5 8.36 11.24 6.42
CA VAL A 5 7.98 12.47 7.10
C VAL A 5 6.76 12.25 8.00
N TYR A 6 5.70 11.63 7.46
CA TYR A 6 4.49 11.34 8.24
C TYR A 6 4.77 10.37 9.40
N THR A 7 5.59 9.36 9.18
CA THR A 7 5.96 8.41 10.24
C THR A 7 6.73 9.12 11.36
N LEU A 8 7.68 9.99 11.02
CA LEU A 8 8.42 10.79 12.02
C LEU A 8 7.50 11.76 12.77
N MET A 9 6.56 12.40 12.08
CA MET A 9 5.56 13.27 12.71
C MET A 9 4.61 12.50 13.64
N LEU A 10 4.21 11.29 13.28
CA LEU A 10 3.28 10.48 14.07
C LEU A 10 3.96 9.69 15.19
N ALA A 11 5.25 9.40 15.08
CA ALA A 11 5.99 8.58 16.06
C ALA A 11 5.82 9.06 17.53
N PRO A 12 5.93 10.37 17.86
CA PRO A 12 5.75 10.83 19.24
C PRO A 12 4.31 10.61 19.77
N PHE A 13 3.33 10.52 18.89
CA PHE A 13 1.92 10.33 19.23
C PHE A 13 1.47 8.87 19.19
N ALA A 14 2.27 7.97 18.65
CA ALA A 14 1.89 6.57 18.42
C ALA A 14 1.37 5.87 19.69
N GLY A 15 2.03 6.09 20.84
CA GLY A 15 1.58 5.50 22.12
C GLY A 15 0.26 6.08 22.63
N ARG A 16 -0.01 7.39 22.38
CA ARG A 16 -1.30 8.02 22.73
C ARG A 16 -2.42 7.50 21.85
N ILE A 17 -2.15 7.40 20.54
CA ILE A 17 -3.11 6.88 19.54
C ILE A 17 -3.43 5.41 19.85
N ALA A 18 -2.43 4.58 20.16
CA ALA A 18 -2.65 3.18 20.52
C ALA A 18 -3.51 3.03 21.78
N ARG A 19 -3.29 3.84 22.80
CA ARG A 19 -4.16 3.87 24.01
C ARG A 19 -5.58 4.32 23.71
N PHE A 20 -5.74 5.36 22.89
CA PHE A 20 -7.05 5.80 22.43
C PHE A 20 -7.80 4.69 21.68
N MET A 21 -7.10 3.98 20.77
CA MET A 21 -7.68 2.87 20.01
C MET A 21 -8.03 1.66 20.88
N GLY A 22 -7.28 1.41 21.98
CA GLY A 22 -7.63 0.39 22.97
C GLY A 22 -8.86 0.72 23.84
N GLY A 23 -9.27 1.99 23.89
CA GLY A 23 -10.38 2.47 24.71
C GLY A 23 -11.55 3.02 23.89
N THR A 24 -11.59 4.34 23.76
CA THR A 24 -12.67 5.06 23.04
C THR A 24 -12.73 4.69 21.57
N GLY A 25 -11.57 4.57 20.91
CA GLY A 25 -11.47 4.16 19.51
C GLY A 25 -12.13 2.81 19.27
N ALA A 26 -11.86 1.80 20.12
CA ALA A 26 -12.49 0.48 20.02
C ALA A 26 -14.03 0.53 20.15
N ARG A 27 -14.55 1.44 20.94
CA ARG A 27 -16.02 1.64 21.05
C ARG A 27 -16.61 2.26 19.79
N ILE A 28 -15.88 3.20 19.19
CA ILE A 28 -16.28 3.83 17.92
C ILE A 28 -16.25 2.81 16.78
N THR A 29 -15.16 2.07 16.63
CA THR A 29 -15.04 1.07 15.57
C THR A 29 -16.04 -0.06 15.72
N LYS A 30 -16.37 -0.47 16.96
CA LYS A 30 -17.46 -1.41 17.24
C LYS A 30 -18.82 -0.89 16.74
N ARG A 31 -19.12 0.38 16.97
CA ARG A 31 -20.38 1.00 16.49
C ARG A 31 -20.41 1.08 14.95
N LEU A 32 -19.31 1.47 14.33
CA LEU A 32 -19.22 1.65 12.88
C LEU A 32 -19.20 0.31 12.12
N PHE A 33 -18.39 -0.64 12.59
CA PHE A 33 -18.09 -1.86 11.84
C PHE A 33 -18.71 -3.13 12.44
N GLY A 34 -19.18 -3.11 13.69
CA GLY A 34 -19.68 -4.30 14.39
C GLY A 34 -21.11 -4.71 14.02
N GLY A 35 -21.94 -3.77 13.51
CA GLY A 35 -23.35 -4.01 13.20
C GLY A 35 -23.60 -4.62 11.82
N LYS A 36 -24.88 -4.72 11.44
CA LYS A 36 -25.31 -5.20 10.11
C LYS A 36 -24.79 -4.32 8.96
N TRP A 37 -24.63 -3.04 9.17
CA TRP A 37 -24.13 -2.07 8.22
C TRP A 37 -22.57 -1.96 8.22
N GLY A 38 -21.91 -2.65 9.15
CA GLY A 38 -20.46 -2.64 9.26
C GLY A 38 -19.71 -2.97 7.94
N PRO A 39 -20.14 -3.98 7.17
CA PRO A 39 -19.57 -4.27 5.86
C PRO A 39 -19.63 -3.10 4.87
N ALA A 40 -20.79 -2.44 4.76
CA ALA A 40 -20.94 -1.25 3.92
C ALA A 40 -20.11 -0.07 4.45
N ALA A 41 -20.11 0.14 5.77
CA ALA A 41 -19.31 1.18 6.42
C ALA A 41 -17.79 0.98 6.14
N ALA A 42 -17.29 -0.25 6.15
CA ALA A 42 -15.89 -0.54 5.86
C ALA A 42 -15.49 -0.20 4.41
N LEU A 43 -16.41 -0.26 3.44
CA LEU A 43 -16.15 0.13 2.05
C LEU A 43 -16.36 1.62 1.80
N VAL A 44 -17.31 2.26 2.50
CA VAL A 44 -17.72 3.64 2.19
C VAL A 44 -16.96 4.67 3.03
N LEU A 45 -16.86 4.48 4.36
CA LEU A 45 -16.32 5.51 5.25
C LEU A 45 -14.90 5.95 4.91
N PRO A 46 -13.97 5.05 4.55
CA PRO A 46 -12.63 5.48 4.18
C PRO A 46 -12.54 6.27 2.88
N VAL A 47 -13.55 6.16 2.00
CA VAL A 47 -13.59 6.90 0.74
C VAL A 47 -14.05 8.35 0.95
N LEU A 48 -14.90 8.62 1.94
CA LEU A 48 -15.51 9.93 2.16
C LEU A 48 -14.50 11.09 2.29
N PRO A 49 -13.43 10.98 3.10
CA PRO A 49 -12.41 12.04 3.15
C PRO A 49 -11.80 12.33 1.78
N HIS A 50 -11.54 11.30 0.99
CA HIS A 50 -10.94 11.45 -0.33
C HIS A 50 -11.89 12.11 -1.34
N ILE A 51 -13.20 11.84 -1.24
CA ILE A 51 -14.21 12.55 -2.02
C ILE A 51 -14.23 14.04 -1.62
N LEU A 52 -14.19 14.33 -0.31
CA LEU A 52 -14.13 15.70 0.18
C LEU A 52 -12.90 16.43 -0.36
N TYR A 53 -11.71 15.84 -0.29
CA TYR A 53 -10.48 16.44 -0.82
C TYR A 53 -10.55 16.64 -2.34
N ARG A 54 -11.16 15.69 -3.05
CA ARG A 54 -11.35 15.79 -4.50
C ARG A 54 -12.17 17.01 -4.90
N ILE A 55 -13.13 17.39 -4.07
CA ILE A 55 -14.02 18.53 -4.33
C ILE A 55 -13.39 19.84 -3.83
N THR A 56 -12.69 19.80 -2.67
CA THR A 56 -12.25 21.01 -1.96
C THR A 56 -10.78 21.37 -2.19
N LEU A 57 -9.90 20.39 -2.37
CA LEU A 57 -8.45 20.62 -2.47
C LEU A 57 -7.91 20.44 -3.89
N ASP A 58 -8.27 19.34 -4.55
CA ASP A 58 -7.71 19.03 -5.87
C ASP A 58 -7.91 20.11 -6.95
N PRO A 59 -9.02 20.91 -6.96
CA PRO A 59 -9.16 22.00 -7.92
C PRO A 59 -8.15 23.13 -7.74
N TYR A 60 -7.67 23.33 -6.49
CA TYR A 60 -6.77 24.44 -6.14
C TYR A 60 -5.30 24.02 -6.06
N PHE A 61 -5.03 22.77 -5.72
CA PHE A 61 -3.69 22.23 -5.51
C PHE A 61 -3.42 21.11 -6.49
N LYS A 62 -2.72 21.42 -7.58
CA LYS A 62 -2.26 20.41 -8.54
C LYS A 62 -1.19 19.53 -7.89
N THR A 63 -1.20 18.24 -8.21
CA THR A 63 -0.17 17.31 -7.76
C THR A 63 1.19 17.69 -8.36
N THR A 64 2.14 18.07 -7.51
CA THR A 64 3.49 18.49 -7.89
C THR A 64 4.55 17.45 -7.56
N HIS A 65 4.23 16.48 -6.71
CA HIS A 65 5.15 15.47 -6.15
C HIS A 65 6.31 16.07 -5.35
N ASP A 66 6.24 17.33 -4.97
CA ASP A 66 7.19 17.96 -4.06
C ASP A 66 6.71 17.90 -2.59
N LEU A 67 7.65 18.08 -1.66
CA LEU A 67 7.37 17.93 -0.23
C LEU A 67 6.61 19.13 0.37
N THR A 68 6.60 20.28 -0.28
CA THR A 68 6.16 21.55 0.32
C THR A 68 4.86 22.07 -0.25
N TRP A 69 4.57 21.84 -1.53
CA TRP A 69 3.44 22.44 -2.23
C TRP A 69 2.34 21.46 -2.64
N ASP A 70 2.49 20.19 -2.33
CA ASP A 70 1.58 19.11 -2.75
C ASP A 70 0.45 18.84 -1.74
N TRP A 71 -0.25 19.90 -1.31
CA TRP A 71 -1.20 19.85 -0.20
C TRP A 71 -2.34 18.86 -0.39
N ALA A 72 -2.91 18.77 -1.59
CA ALA A 72 -3.97 17.80 -1.87
C ALA A 72 -3.46 16.36 -1.73
N ASN A 73 -2.30 16.05 -2.30
CA ASN A 73 -1.69 14.72 -2.20
C ASN A 73 -1.25 14.40 -0.77
N HIS A 74 -0.78 15.41 0.00
CA HIS A 74 -0.51 15.25 1.44
C HIS A 74 -1.78 14.84 2.20
N ALA A 75 -2.91 15.51 1.95
CA ALA A 75 -4.17 15.17 2.60
C ALA A 75 -4.60 13.72 2.29
N HIS A 76 -4.56 13.32 1.02
CA HIS A 76 -4.87 11.95 0.60
C HIS A 76 -3.92 10.92 1.23
N SER A 77 -2.62 11.15 1.15
CA SER A 77 -1.59 10.20 1.61
C SER A 77 -1.58 10.06 3.13
N LEU A 78 -1.67 11.17 3.88
CA LEU A 78 -1.71 11.15 5.34
C LEU A 78 -3.00 10.46 5.83
N THR A 79 -4.14 10.72 5.19
CA THR A 79 -5.40 10.06 5.55
C THR A 79 -5.32 8.56 5.36
N MET A 80 -4.76 8.08 4.24
CA MET A 80 -4.55 6.65 4.01
C MET A 80 -3.61 6.03 5.06
N LEU A 81 -2.52 6.70 5.40
CA LEU A 81 -1.61 6.26 6.46
C LEU A 81 -2.35 6.16 7.81
N MET A 82 -3.15 7.17 8.15
CA MET A 82 -3.94 7.18 9.39
C MET A 82 -4.98 6.07 9.42
N ILE A 83 -5.73 5.85 8.33
CA ILE A 83 -6.68 4.73 8.20
C ILE A 83 -5.97 3.40 8.44
N GLY A 84 -4.84 3.17 7.77
CA GLY A 84 -4.04 1.97 7.95
C GLY A 84 -3.55 1.80 9.40
N PHE A 85 -3.01 2.86 10.00
CA PHE A 85 -2.51 2.84 11.37
C PHE A 85 -3.62 2.58 12.42
N LEU A 86 -4.77 3.22 12.27
CA LEU A 86 -5.89 3.09 13.20
C LEU A 86 -6.60 1.74 13.09
N LEU A 87 -6.76 1.21 11.87
CA LEU A 87 -7.58 0.02 11.62
C LEU A 87 -6.77 -1.29 11.53
N ALA A 88 -5.43 -1.22 11.46
CA ALA A 88 -4.57 -2.40 11.27
C ALA A 88 -4.83 -3.54 12.27
N LYS A 89 -5.15 -3.22 13.51
CA LYS A 89 -5.38 -4.20 14.59
C LYS A 89 -6.85 -4.24 15.07
N ASP A 90 -7.76 -3.53 14.39
CA ASP A 90 -9.15 -3.46 14.82
C ASP A 90 -9.95 -4.69 14.41
N VAL A 91 -10.40 -5.45 15.38
CA VAL A 91 -11.11 -6.73 15.16
C VAL A 91 -12.47 -6.54 14.50
N HIS A 92 -13.15 -5.40 14.72
CA HIS A 92 -14.46 -5.12 14.14
C HIS A 92 -14.35 -4.75 12.68
N PHE A 93 -13.32 -3.96 12.33
CA PHE A 93 -13.01 -3.63 10.95
C PHE A 93 -12.67 -4.90 10.15
N TRP A 94 -11.76 -5.74 10.64
CA TRP A 94 -11.41 -6.99 9.95
C TRP A 94 -12.57 -7.96 9.84
N SER A 95 -13.44 -8.02 10.87
CA SER A 95 -14.69 -8.80 10.77
C SER A 95 -15.62 -8.25 9.69
N ALA A 96 -15.74 -6.93 9.54
CA ALA A 96 -16.52 -6.30 8.48
C ALA A 96 -15.93 -6.58 7.08
N ILE A 97 -14.61 -6.47 6.92
CA ILE A 97 -13.90 -6.81 5.67
C ILE A 97 -14.13 -8.26 5.28
N ARG A 98 -14.02 -9.23 6.21
CA ARG A 98 -14.32 -10.65 5.91
C ARG A 98 -15.75 -10.85 5.42
N ARG A 99 -16.72 -10.17 6.03
CA ARG A 99 -18.15 -10.29 5.64
C ARG A 99 -18.44 -9.70 4.26
N VAL A 100 -17.74 -8.61 3.89
CA VAL A 100 -17.96 -7.92 2.62
C VAL A 100 -17.07 -8.45 1.48
N LEU A 101 -16.12 -9.32 1.76
CA LEU A 101 -15.08 -9.74 0.82
C LEU A 101 -15.59 -10.20 -0.54
N PRO A 102 -16.60 -11.09 -0.66
CA PRO A 102 -17.10 -11.52 -1.98
C PRO A 102 -17.65 -10.35 -2.79
N PHE A 103 -18.39 -9.46 -2.13
CA PHE A 103 -18.94 -8.27 -2.75
C PHE A 103 -17.85 -7.25 -3.13
N ALA A 104 -16.84 -7.06 -2.26
CA ALA A 104 -15.71 -6.18 -2.54
C ALA A 104 -14.89 -6.66 -3.74
N VAL A 105 -14.68 -7.98 -3.89
CA VAL A 105 -14.03 -8.56 -5.07
C VAL A 105 -14.86 -8.35 -6.32
N GLY A 106 -16.18 -8.57 -6.26
CA GLY A 106 -17.08 -8.31 -7.38
C GLY A 106 -17.07 -6.83 -7.80
N LEU A 107 -17.11 -5.91 -6.84
CA LEU A 107 -16.99 -4.47 -7.10
C LEU A 107 -15.62 -4.10 -7.68
N MET A 108 -14.53 -4.66 -7.18
CA MET A 108 -13.18 -4.45 -7.70
C MET A 108 -13.11 -4.82 -9.19
N VAL A 109 -13.63 -5.99 -9.55
CA VAL A 109 -13.64 -6.45 -10.95
C VAL A 109 -14.58 -5.58 -11.80
N GLY A 110 -15.81 -5.34 -11.34
CA GLY A 110 -16.81 -4.58 -12.09
C GLY A 110 -16.44 -3.11 -12.30
N LEU A 111 -16.00 -2.42 -11.23
CA LEU A 111 -15.52 -1.03 -11.34
C LEU A 111 -14.23 -0.95 -12.16
N GLY A 112 -13.32 -1.92 -12.00
CA GLY A 112 -12.11 -1.99 -12.79
C GLY A 112 -12.40 -2.10 -14.28
N ALA A 113 -13.26 -3.03 -14.68
CA ALA A 113 -13.68 -3.19 -16.07
C ALA A 113 -14.38 -1.93 -16.60
N GLY A 114 -15.32 -1.36 -15.83
CA GLY A 114 -16.02 -0.13 -16.24
C GLY A 114 -15.10 1.08 -16.42
N LEU A 115 -14.15 1.27 -15.48
CA LEU A 115 -13.16 2.33 -15.58
C LEU A 115 -12.16 2.12 -16.72
N SER A 116 -11.83 0.86 -17.08
CA SER A 116 -10.99 0.56 -18.23
C SER A 116 -11.69 0.94 -19.53
N VAL A 117 -12.98 0.59 -19.69
CA VAL A 117 -13.78 1.01 -20.86
C VAL A 117 -13.88 2.52 -20.95
N LEU A 118 -14.09 3.22 -19.83
CA LEU A 118 -14.10 4.69 -19.81
C LEU A 118 -12.74 5.29 -20.20
N TRP A 119 -11.64 4.65 -19.80
CA TRP A 119 -10.29 5.10 -20.13
C TRP A 119 -9.98 4.93 -21.62
N GLU A 120 -10.35 3.79 -22.21
CA GLU A 120 -10.17 3.54 -23.64
C GLU A 120 -10.95 4.53 -24.51
N ASN A 121 -12.08 5.04 -24.01
CA ASN A 121 -12.92 6.02 -24.72
C ASN A 121 -12.72 7.46 -24.23
N TRP A 122 -11.66 7.72 -23.45
CA TRP A 122 -11.49 9.00 -22.77
C TRP A 122 -11.35 10.19 -23.71
N GLU A 123 -10.62 10.04 -24.81
CA GLU A 123 -10.45 11.10 -25.81
C GLU A 123 -11.81 11.51 -26.42
N MET A 124 -12.60 10.52 -26.85
CA MET A 124 -13.94 10.75 -27.39
C MET A 124 -14.86 11.46 -26.36
N LEU A 125 -14.76 11.08 -25.08
CA LEU A 125 -15.56 11.66 -24.01
C LEU A 125 -15.08 13.05 -23.58
N SER A 126 -13.80 13.35 -23.70
CA SER A 126 -13.22 14.64 -23.29
C SER A 126 -13.34 15.74 -24.35
N GLU A 127 -13.39 15.37 -25.63
CA GLU A 127 -13.46 16.32 -26.78
C GLU A 127 -14.89 16.63 -27.24
N GLY A 128 -15.86 15.84 -26.84
CA GLY A 128 -17.20 15.82 -27.44
C GLY A 128 -18.29 16.65 -26.77
N GLY A 129 -18.00 17.61 -25.86
CA GLY A 129 -19.02 18.49 -25.26
C GLY A 129 -19.56 18.00 -23.89
N ASP A 130 -20.83 18.23 -23.54
CA ASP A 130 -21.45 18.10 -22.20
C ASP A 130 -21.39 16.70 -21.53
N TRP A 131 -20.18 16.12 -21.36
CA TRP A 131 -19.96 14.84 -20.70
C TRP A 131 -19.64 14.97 -19.21
N ASP A 132 -19.75 16.14 -18.61
CA ASP A 132 -19.50 16.39 -17.19
C ASP A 132 -20.32 15.48 -16.27
N TRP A 133 -21.51 15.08 -16.70
CA TRP A 133 -22.36 14.15 -15.96
C TRP A 133 -21.79 12.71 -15.86
N ILE A 134 -20.85 12.32 -16.75
CA ILE A 134 -20.11 11.05 -16.68
C ILE A 134 -18.76 11.26 -15.99
N ILE A 135 -18.07 12.34 -16.29
CA ILE A 135 -16.71 12.61 -15.81
C ILE A 135 -16.66 12.73 -14.29
N TRP A 136 -17.58 13.45 -13.67
CA TRP A 136 -17.61 13.60 -12.22
C TRP A 136 -17.92 12.29 -11.48
N PRO A 137 -18.95 11.51 -11.83
CA PRO A 137 -19.17 10.18 -11.27
C PRO A 137 -17.98 9.24 -11.49
N ALA A 138 -17.32 9.27 -12.64
CA ALA A 138 -16.15 8.46 -12.93
C ALA A 138 -14.95 8.80 -12.02
N ARG A 139 -14.73 10.07 -11.74
CA ARG A 139 -13.71 10.53 -10.79
C ARG A 139 -13.97 10.02 -9.37
N ILE A 140 -15.22 10.05 -8.91
CA ILE A 140 -15.63 9.51 -7.60
C ILE A 140 -15.53 7.98 -7.62
N ALA A 141 -15.99 7.32 -8.67
CA ALA A 141 -15.87 5.87 -8.84
C ALA A 141 -14.41 5.40 -8.79
N ARG A 142 -13.49 6.16 -9.37
CA ARG A 142 -12.05 5.86 -9.30
C ARG A 142 -11.50 5.92 -7.87
N LEU A 143 -11.93 6.87 -7.04
CA LEU A 143 -11.55 6.94 -5.63
C LEU A 143 -12.12 5.74 -4.85
N ALA A 144 -13.39 5.42 -5.08
CA ALA A 144 -14.03 4.24 -4.47
C ALA A 144 -13.34 2.95 -4.92
N TYR A 145 -13.04 2.82 -6.21
CA TYR A 145 -12.31 1.69 -6.78
C TYR A 145 -10.94 1.48 -6.10
N ALA A 146 -10.18 2.55 -5.90
CA ALA A 146 -8.88 2.47 -5.25
C ALA A 146 -8.99 1.87 -3.83
N TRP A 147 -9.92 2.36 -3.02
CA TRP A 147 -10.14 1.84 -1.68
C TRP A 147 -10.72 0.42 -1.68
N ILE A 148 -11.74 0.15 -2.49
CA ILE A 148 -12.38 -1.18 -2.61
C ILE A 148 -11.34 -2.23 -3.02
N THR A 149 -10.46 -1.89 -3.96
CA THR A 149 -9.36 -2.77 -4.38
C THR A 149 -8.41 -3.06 -3.22
N ILE A 150 -8.01 -2.05 -2.45
CA ILE A 150 -7.17 -2.25 -1.25
C ILE A 150 -7.90 -3.15 -0.24
N ALA A 151 -9.17 -2.88 0.06
CA ALA A 151 -9.96 -3.67 0.99
C ALA A 151 -10.14 -5.12 0.54
N ALA A 152 -10.41 -5.35 -0.75
CA ALA A 152 -10.53 -6.68 -1.34
C ALA A 152 -9.20 -7.45 -1.27
N LEU A 153 -8.09 -6.83 -1.67
CA LEU A 153 -6.76 -7.46 -1.63
C LEU A 153 -6.32 -7.77 -0.20
N LEU A 154 -6.54 -6.85 0.75
CA LEU A 154 -6.25 -7.08 2.16
C LEU A 154 -7.11 -8.22 2.73
N GLY A 155 -8.41 -8.25 2.40
CA GLY A 155 -9.30 -9.34 2.81
C GLY A 155 -8.93 -10.70 2.21
N LEU A 156 -8.50 -10.74 0.94
CA LEU A 156 -7.96 -11.95 0.30
C LEU A 156 -6.65 -12.39 0.97
N ALA A 157 -5.75 -11.44 1.24
CA ALA A 157 -4.49 -11.72 1.92
C ALA A 157 -4.73 -12.26 3.34
N GLU A 158 -5.63 -11.66 4.10
CA GLU A 158 -5.99 -12.14 5.43
C GLU A 158 -6.57 -13.56 5.37
N ARG A 159 -7.43 -13.86 4.40
CA ARG A 159 -8.09 -15.16 4.26
C ARG A 159 -7.15 -16.28 3.79
N TYR A 160 -6.27 -15.99 2.83
CA TYR A 160 -5.49 -17.02 2.13
C TYR A 160 -3.99 -16.99 2.46
N LEU A 161 -3.42 -15.82 2.75
CA LEU A 161 -1.99 -15.64 2.95
C LEU A 161 -1.59 -15.50 4.42
N ASN A 162 -2.51 -15.17 5.32
CA ASN A 162 -2.24 -14.99 6.74
C ASN A 162 -2.15 -16.35 7.48
N ARG A 163 -1.25 -17.21 7.00
CA ARG A 163 -0.95 -18.51 7.61
C ARG A 163 0.55 -18.58 7.88
N PRO A 164 0.98 -19.08 9.06
CA PRO A 164 2.39 -19.29 9.34
C PRO A 164 3.04 -20.16 8.27
N SER A 165 3.99 -19.60 7.53
CA SER A 165 4.72 -20.32 6.50
C SER A 165 6.14 -19.76 6.36
N ARG A 166 7.07 -20.59 5.86
CA ARG A 166 8.45 -20.14 5.57
C ARG A 166 8.45 -19.01 4.53
N ALA A 167 7.55 -19.08 3.56
CA ALA A 167 7.39 -18.06 2.53
C ALA A 167 6.97 -16.71 3.15
N LEU A 168 5.96 -16.71 4.05
CA LEU A 168 5.51 -15.49 4.73
C LEU A 168 6.64 -14.88 5.57
N THR A 169 7.39 -15.70 6.31
CA THR A 169 8.53 -15.22 7.10
C THR A 169 9.61 -14.59 6.22
N TYR A 170 9.93 -15.24 5.10
CA TYR A 170 10.87 -14.74 4.12
C TYR A 170 10.40 -13.41 3.49
N MET A 171 9.16 -13.36 3.01
CA MET A 171 8.60 -12.16 2.40
C MET A 171 8.49 -10.99 3.38
N THR A 172 8.21 -11.26 4.66
CA THR A 172 8.21 -10.23 5.71
C THR A 172 9.59 -9.62 5.92
N GLU A 173 10.65 -10.43 5.82
CA GLU A 173 12.04 -9.94 5.87
C GLU A 173 12.40 -9.17 4.58
N ALA A 174 11.96 -9.68 3.43
CA ALA A 174 12.34 -9.15 2.12
C ALA A 174 11.60 -7.88 1.70
N ILE A 175 10.39 -7.62 2.23
CA ILE A 175 9.49 -6.57 1.72
C ILE A 175 10.11 -5.18 1.74
N PHE A 176 10.84 -4.82 2.79
CA PHE A 176 11.45 -3.50 2.89
C PHE A 176 12.66 -3.32 1.94
N PRO A 177 13.62 -4.26 1.86
CA PRO A 177 14.63 -4.25 0.81
C PRO A 177 14.05 -4.18 -0.61
N TRP A 178 13.05 -4.99 -0.89
CA TRP A 178 12.41 -4.99 -2.20
C TRP A 178 11.71 -3.68 -2.52
N TYR A 179 11.06 -3.06 -1.53
CA TYR A 179 10.46 -1.74 -1.67
C TYR A 179 11.47 -0.66 -2.06
N ILE A 180 12.70 -0.73 -1.54
CA ILE A 180 13.77 0.22 -1.90
C ILE A 180 14.29 -0.08 -3.31
N LEU A 181 14.50 -1.35 -3.64
CA LEU A 181 15.17 -1.77 -4.87
C LEU A 181 14.26 -1.72 -6.10
N HIS A 182 12.97 -2.07 -5.95
CA HIS A 182 12.10 -2.29 -7.10
C HIS A 182 11.99 -1.07 -8.02
N GLN A 183 11.89 0.12 -7.47
CA GLN A 183 11.74 1.33 -8.29
C GLN A 183 12.95 1.59 -9.17
N THR A 184 14.15 1.50 -8.59
CA THR A 184 15.40 1.68 -9.34
C THR A 184 15.54 0.63 -10.43
N LEU A 185 15.27 -0.65 -10.10
CA LEU A 185 15.34 -1.74 -11.06
C LEU A 185 14.32 -1.61 -12.18
N THR A 186 13.06 -1.24 -11.83
CA THR A 186 11.99 -1.03 -12.82
C THR A 186 12.37 0.09 -13.79
N VAL A 187 12.88 1.22 -13.29
CA VAL A 187 13.28 2.35 -14.14
C VAL A 187 14.48 1.97 -15.02
N MET A 188 15.49 1.30 -14.46
CA MET A 188 16.67 0.87 -15.23
C MET A 188 16.31 -0.14 -16.33
N LEU A 189 15.50 -1.15 -15.98
CA LEU A 189 15.08 -2.18 -16.94
C LEU A 189 14.13 -1.59 -18.00
N GLY A 190 13.18 -0.75 -17.59
CA GLY A 190 12.29 -0.07 -18.51
C GLY A 190 13.06 0.78 -19.51
N TYR A 191 13.95 1.65 -19.02
CA TYR A 191 14.80 2.49 -19.86
C TYR A 191 15.66 1.69 -20.86
N TRP A 192 16.20 0.54 -20.42
CA TRP A 192 17.00 -0.30 -21.31
C TRP A 192 16.14 -1.05 -22.33
N LEU A 193 15.00 -1.63 -21.91
CA LEU A 193 14.13 -2.42 -22.77
C LEU A 193 13.38 -1.58 -23.80
N THR A 194 12.95 -0.37 -23.45
CA THR A 194 12.26 0.55 -24.37
C THR A 194 13.12 0.89 -25.60
N ARG A 195 14.45 0.84 -25.45
CA ARG A 195 15.38 1.06 -26.55
C ARG A 195 15.52 -0.14 -27.49
N GLN A 196 14.98 -1.30 -27.11
CA GLN A 196 15.03 -2.50 -27.95
C GLN A 196 13.83 -2.62 -28.89
N GLU A 197 12.93 -1.61 -28.88
CA GLU A 197 11.73 -1.55 -29.75
C GLU A 197 10.86 -2.81 -29.68
N LEU A 198 10.80 -3.46 -28.51
CA LEU A 198 10.03 -4.67 -28.31
C LEU A 198 8.53 -4.35 -28.23
N PRO A 199 7.66 -5.25 -28.71
CA PRO A 199 6.22 -5.10 -28.47
C PRO A 199 5.90 -5.01 -26.98
N VAL A 200 4.96 -4.13 -26.60
CA VAL A 200 4.57 -3.91 -25.19
C VAL A 200 4.19 -5.21 -24.46
N GLY A 201 3.56 -6.14 -25.18
CA GLY A 201 3.22 -7.48 -24.66
C GLY A 201 4.43 -8.34 -24.24
N ILE A 202 5.63 -8.03 -24.71
CA ILE A 202 6.88 -8.69 -24.32
C ILE A 202 7.67 -7.81 -23.34
N GLU A 203 7.72 -6.50 -23.58
CA GLU A 203 8.45 -5.55 -22.77
C GLU A 203 7.92 -5.53 -21.32
N ALA A 204 6.62 -5.38 -21.12
CA ALA A 204 6.02 -5.31 -19.79
C ALA A 204 6.29 -6.55 -18.91
N PRO A 205 6.08 -7.79 -19.39
CA PRO A 205 6.47 -8.99 -18.63
C PRO A 205 7.95 -9.07 -18.31
N LEU A 206 8.83 -8.62 -19.22
CA LEU A 206 10.28 -8.61 -18.99
C LEU A 206 10.68 -7.59 -17.91
N VAL A 207 10.10 -6.38 -17.93
CA VAL A 207 10.31 -5.38 -16.87
C VAL A 207 9.84 -5.91 -15.52
N ILE A 208 8.64 -6.45 -15.45
CA ILE A 208 8.07 -6.99 -14.21
C ILE A 208 8.91 -8.17 -13.71
N GLY A 209 9.13 -9.19 -14.55
CA GLY A 209 9.89 -10.39 -14.19
C GLY A 209 11.34 -10.07 -13.82
N GLY A 210 11.98 -9.20 -14.59
CA GLY A 210 13.35 -8.73 -14.35
C GLY A 210 13.46 -7.95 -13.04
N THR A 211 12.49 -7.09 -12.72
CA THR A 211 12.44 -6.38 -11.43
C THR A 211 12.33 -7.36 -10.26
N PHE A 212 11.40 -8.33 -10.33
CA PHE A 212 11.28 -9.36 -9.29
C PHE A 212 12.55 -10.19 -9.13
N ALA A 213 13.11 -10.67 -10.24
CA ALA A 213 14.35 -11.45 -10.23
C ALA A 213 15.52 -10.62 -9.67
N GLY A 214 15.67 -9.37 -10.10
CA GLY A 214 16.70 -8.47 -9.62
C GLY A 214 16.57 -8.17 -8.13
N CYS A 215 15.37 -7.91 -7.62
CA CYS A 215 15.12 -7.74 -6.18
C CYS A 215 15.50 -9.01 -5.40
N ALA A 216 15.08 -10.18 -5.87
CA ALA A 216 15.41 -11.45 -5.23
C ALA A 216 16.94 -11.71 -5.21
N LEU A 217 17.61 -11.54 -6.34
CA LEU A 217 19.06 -11.73 -6.44
C LEU A 217 19.83 -10.76 -5.54
N LEU A 218 19.52 -9.46 -5.59
CA LEU A 218 20.18 -8.47 -4.74
C LEU A 218 19.91 -8.70 -3.26
N HIS A 219 18.68 -9.07 -2.90
CA HIS A 219 18.34 -9.40 -1.52
C HIS A 219 19.16 -10.59 -1.02
N GLU A 220 19.18 -11.72 -1.78
CA GLU A 220 19.83 -12.95 -1.35
C GLU A 220 21.37 -12.88 -1.41
N LEU A 221 21.91 -12.32 -2.48
CA LEU A 221 23.36 -12.37 -2.74
C LEU A 221 24.13 -11.20 -2.13
N VAL A 222 23.48 -10.06 -1.95
CA VAL A 222 24.12 -8.84 -1.47
C VAL A 222 23.63 -8.48 -0.06
N ILE A 223 22.34 -8.13 0.09
CA ILE A 223 21.82 -7.54 1.33
C ILE A 223 21.91 -8.51 2.50
N ARG A 224 21.52 -9.76 2.30
CA ARG A 224 21.58 -10.79 3.38
C ARG A 224 23.01 -11.20 3.74
N ARG A 225 23.95 -11.10 2.81
CA ARG A 225 25.34 -11.56 3.01
C ARG A 225 26.26 -10.48 3.55
N VAL A 226 26.03 -9.23 3.18
CA VAL A 226 26.87 -8.10 3.59
C VAL A 226 26.36 -7.52 4.91
N GLY A 227 27.06 -7.80 6.00
CA GLY A 227 26.63 -7.52 7.37
C GLY A 227 26.25 -6.06 7.62
N PHE A 228 26.98 -5.08 7.07
CA PHE A 228 26.69 -3.66 7.27
C PHE A 228 25.47 -3.15 6.47
N LEU A 229 25.11 -3.83 5.36
CA LEU A 229 23.92 -3.48 4.57
C LEU A 229 22.62 -3.91 5.28
N ARG A 230 22.66 -4.96 6.07
CA ARG A 230 21.47 -5.49 6.74
C ARG A 230 20.69 -4.44 7.52
N PRO A 231 21.28 -3.66 8.45
CA PRO A 231 20.55 -2.61 9.16
C PRO A 231 20.02 -1.49 8.25
N LEU A 232 20.77 -1.11 7.19
CA LEU A 232 20.36 -0.10 6.23
C LEU A 232 19.08 -0.49 5.47
N PHE A 233 18.89 -1.79 5.26
CA PHE A 233 17.70 -2.36 4.64
C PHE A 233 16.69 -2.94 5.66
N GLY A 234 16.77 -2.53 6.93
CA GLY A 234 15.83 -2.90 7.97
C GLY A 234 15.92 -4.35 8.45
N LEU A 235 16.97 -5.11 8.06
CA LEU A 235 17.20 -6.44 8.54
C LEU A 235 17.93 -6.42 9.90
N LYS A 236 17.63 -7.40 10.75
CA LYS A 236 18.38 -7.58 12.00
C LYS A 236 19.86 -7.81 11.69
N PRO A 237 20.78 -7.25 12.48
CA PRO A 237 22.21 -7.59 12.36
C PRO A 237 22.41 -9.10 12.33
N ALA A 238 23.39 -9.56 11.54
CA ALA A 238 23.75 -10.97 11.57
C ALA A 238 24.12 -11.31 13.02
N SER A 239 23.38 -12.21 13.65
CA SER A 239 23.75 -12.69 15.00
C SER A 239 25.15 -13.26 14.91
N ALA A 240 26.06 -12.80 15.78
CA ALA A 240 27.36 -13.42 15.92
C ALA A 240 27.18 -14.93 16.07
N SER A 241 27.90 -15.70 15.26
CA SER A 241 27.79 -17.16 15.26
C SER A 241 27.99 -17.72 16.70
N PRO A 242 27.39 -18.85 17.04
CA PRO A 242 27.53 -19.46 18.38
C PRO A 242 28.97 -19.64 18.87
N VAL A 243 29.94 -19.66 17.95
CA VAL A 243 31.38 -19.75 18.24
C VAL A 243 31.89 -18.50 18.99
N SER A 244 31.39 -17.31 18.67
CA SER A 244 31.78 -16.06 19.37
C SER A 244 31.24 -15.98 20.79
N ARG A 245 30.09 -16.60 21.10
CA ARG A 245 29.53 -16.64 22.46
C ARG A 245 30.35 -17.55 23.38
N LYS A 246 30.94 -18.65 22.88
CA LYS A 246 31.80 -19.52 23.66
C LYS A 246 33.16 -18.87 23.98
N ALA A 247 33.71 -18.09 23.03
CA ALA A 247 34.98 -17.39 23.28
C ALA A 247 34.85 -16.27 24.32
N SER A 248 33.71 -15.53 24.33
CA SER A 248 33.46 -14.47 25.32
C SER A 248 33.16 -15.03 26.72
N ALA A 249 32.52 -16.20 26.84
CA ALA A 249 32.27 -16.86 28.12
C ALA A 249 33.54 -17.52 28.73
N ALA A 250 34.50 -17.89 27.88
CA ALA A 250 35.77 -18.45 28.33
C ALA A 250 36.82 -17.38 28.72
N ALA A 251 36.61 -16.13 28.37
CA ALA A 251 37.51 -15.01 28.73
C ALA A 251 37.10 -14.28 30.02
N THR A 252 36.07 -14.76 30.73
CA THR A 252 35.50 -14.13 31.92
C THR A 252 35.58 -15.06 33.15
N VAL A 253 36.43 -16.11 33.09
CA VAL A 253 36.78 -16.99 34.26
C VAL A 253 38.29 -16.77 34.62
#